data_3eb89df52230eb5dac4522325798ec40
#
_entry.id   3eb89df52230eb5dac4522325798ec40
#
_cell.length_a   1.000
_cell.length_b   1.000
_cell.length_c   1.000
_cell.angle_alpha   90.00
_cell.angle_beta   90.00
_cell.angle_gamma   90.00
#
_symmetry.space_group_name_H-M   'P 1'
#
loop_
_entity.id
_entity.type
_entity.pdbx_description
1 polymer ?
#
loop_
_entity_poly.entity_id
_entity_poly.type
_entity_poly.pdbx_seq_one_letter_code
_entity_poly.pdbx_strand_id
1 'polypeptide(L)'
;MKRGASQLAQTAVFIALLIGGQAAAASFGQLVTGSLVNFILIISVMTRGAASGIAVACVSPVVARLLGIGPLWALIPFMMAGNFALVMLWHLVTKIKSANVHIVRIAALLSAAAGKFITLYFGIVRLCVPVFLNLPESQAAAVAGIFSVTQLFTASIGGALAVFVLPVMEKVSKTAFTK
;
A
#
# COMPACT_ATOMS: atom_id res chain seq x y z
N MET A 1 -25.86 3.70 12.98
CA MET A 1 -25.01 4.89 12.97
C MET A 1 -23.65 4.69 13.70
N LYS A 2 -23.57 4.08 14.90
CA LYS A 2 -22.31 3.91 15.67
C LYS A 2 -21.20 3.10 14.94
N ARG A 3 -21.56 2.06 14.17
CA ARG A 3 -20.55 1.23 13.44
C ARG A 3 -19.85 2.00 12.30
N GLY A 4 -20.56 2.84 11.56
CA GLY A 4 -19.96 3.64 10.48
C GLY A 4 -18.98 4.70 10.99
N ALA A 5 -19.33 5.40 12.07
CA ALA A 5 -18.45 6.39 12.68
C ALA A 5 -17.15 5.76 13.22
N SER A 6 -17.25 4.60 13.87
CA SER A 6 -16.07 3.84 14.33
C SER A 6 -15.18 3.40 13.17
N GLN A 7 -15.75 2.92 12.08
CA GLN A 7 -14.99 2.50 10.89
C GLN A 7 -14.28 3.68 10.22
N LEU A 8 -14.96 4.83 10.14
CA LEU A 8 -14.37 6.06 9.60
C LEU A 8 -13.17 6.54 10.45
N ALA A 9 -13.36 6.60 11.77
CA ALA A 9 -12.30 7.00 12.70
C ALA A 9 -11.05 6.09 12.58
N GLN A 10 -11.26 4.78 12.50
CA GLN A 10 -10.19 3.81 12.34
C GLN A 10 -9.48 3.91 10.98
N THR A 11 -10.23 4.18 9.90
CA THR A 11 -9.63 4.45 8.59
C THR A 11 -8.77 5.71 8.64
N ALA A 12 -9.23 6.77 9.29
CA ALA A 12 -8.45 7.99 9.50
C ALA A 12 -7.15 7.74 10.28
N VAL A 13 -7.20 6.87 11.31
CA VAL A 13 -5.98 6.45 12.03
C VAL A 13 -4.99 5.74 11.12
N PHE A 14 -5.43 4.85 10.22
CA PHE A 14 -4.54 4.21 9.25
C PHE A 14 -3.93 5.20 8.26
N ILE A 15 -4.70 6.19 7.81
CA ILE A 15 -4.17 7.26 6.95
C ILE A 15 -3.10 8.07 7.72
N ALA A 16 -3.38 8.45 8.96
CA ALA A 16 -2.44 9.19 9.80
C ALA A 16 -1.15 8.39 10.09
N LEU A 17 -1.28 7.09 10.43
CA LEU A 17 -0.15 6.19 10.64
C LEU A 17 0.70 6.03 9.36
N LEU A 18 0.06 5.92 8.19
CA LEU A 18 0.75 5.80 6.92
C LEU A 18 1.55 7.08 6.63
N ILE A 19 0.93 8.24 6.75
CA ILE A 19 1.57 9.52 6.45
C ILE A 19 2.66 9.84 7.47
N GLY A 20 2.39 9.69 8.75
CA GLY A 20 3.37 9.89 9.83
C GLY A 20 4.55 8.94 9.73
N GLY A 21 4.29 7.66 9.45
CA GLY A 21 5.33 6.66 9.20
C GLY A 21 6.16 6.96 7.95
N GLN A 22 5.51 7.42 6.87
CA GLN A 22 6.19 7.83 5.65
C GLN A 22 7.10 9.05 5.89
N ALA A 23 6.64 10.04 6.64
CA ALA A 23 7.42 11.20 7.02
C ALA A 23 8.64 10.82 7.88
N ALA A 24 8.42 9.99 8.89
CA ALA A 24 9.49 9.51 9.77
C ALA A 24 10.52 8.64 9.04
N ALA A 25 10.07 7.85 8.05
CA ALA A 25 10.93 6.97 7.28
C ALA A 25 11.59 7.64 6.05
N ALA A 26 11.27 8.89 5.73
CA ALA A 26 11.70 9.56 4.50
C ALA A 26 13.24 9.57 4.33
N SER A 27 13.99 9.76 5.41
CA SER A 27 15.46 9.77 5.41
C SER A 27 16.11 8.40 5.18
N PHE A 28 15.36 7.30 5.36
CA PHE A 28 15.87 5.94 5.17
C PHE A 28 15.71 5.42 3.73
N GLY A 29 15.22 6.27 2.83
CA GLY A 29 15.09 5.98 1.41
C GLY A 29 13.86 5.15 1.04
N GLN A 30 13.70 4.95 -0.27
CA GLN A 30 12.48 4.37 -0.87
C GLN A 30 12.17 2.93 -0.42
N LEU A 31 13.20 2.12 -0.17
CA LEU A 31 12.98 0.73 0.28
C LEU A 31 12.26 0.67 1.62
N VAL A 32 12.70 1.47 2.59
CA VAL A 32 12.08 1.50 3.93
C VAL A 32 10.70 2.15 3.86
N THR A 33 10.63 3.35 3.27
CA THR A 33 9.38 4.11 3.18
C THR A 33 8.31 3.36 2.41
N GLY A 34 8.66 2.80 1.24
CA GLY A 34 7.73 2.04 0.41
C GLY A 34 7.27 0.74 1.07
N SER A 35 8.16 0.03 1.78
CA SER A 35 7.80 -1.18 2.52
C SER A 35 6.82 -0.88 3.65
N LEU A 36 7.03 0.21 4.40
CA LEU A 36 6.13 0.66 5.45
C LEU A 36 4.75 1.03 4.90
N VAL A 37 4.70 1.77 3.79
CA VAL A 37 3.45 2.11 3.11
C VAL A 37 2.68 0.84 2.73
N ASN A 38 3.32 -0.12 2.07
CA ASN A 38 2.69 -1.36 1.65
C ASN A 38 2.22 -2.21 2.84
N PHE A 39 3.00 -2.28 3.91
CA PHE A 39 2.64 -2.95 5.14
C PHE A 39 1.35 -2.36 5.74
N ILE A 40 1.28 -1.02 5.91
CA ILE A 40 0.11 -0.36 6.50
C ILE A 40 -1.13 -0.51 5.61
N LEU A 41 -0.99 -0.45 4.28
CA LEU A 41 -2.07 -0.70 3.33
C LEU A 41 -2.67 -2.10 3.53
N ILE A 42 -1.82 -3.13 3.61
CA ILE A 42 -2.25 -4.52 3.80
C ILE A 42 -2.93 -4.70 5.16
N ILE A 43 -2.33 -4.17 6.24
CA ILE A 43 -2.94 -4.26 7.57
C ILE A 43 -4.30 -3.55 7.59
N SER A 44 -4.44 -2.40 6.94
CA SER A 44 -5.71 -1.66 6.90
C SER A 44 -6.83 -2.47 6.23
N VAL A 45 -6.56 -3.12 5.10
CA VAL A 45 -7.57 -3.93 4.40
C VAL A 45 -7.91 -5.22 5.16
N MET A 46 -6.93 -5.84 5.79
CA MET A 46 -7.13 -7.09 6.53
C MET A 46 -7.89 -6.88 7.85
N THR A 47 -7.68 -5.74 8.51
CA THR A 47 -8.33 -5.46 9.80
C THR A 47 -9.68 -4.76 9.65
N ARG A 48 -9.89 -3.95 8.60
CA ARG A 48 -11.07 -3.09 8.42
C ARG A 48 -11.84 -3.35 7.13
N GLY A 49 -11.37 -4.27 6.31
CA GLY A 49 -12.01 -4.65 5.05
C GLY A 49 -11.69 -3.74 3.87
N ALA A 50 -12.24 -4.11 2.70
CA ALA A 50 -11.90 -3.49 1.42
C ALA A 50 -12.17 -1.97 1.40
N ALA A 51 -13.29 -1.51 1.92
CA ALA A 51 -13.65 -0.08 1.88
C ALA A 51 -12.62 0.79 2.61
N SER A 52 -12.15 0.36 3.79
CA SER A 52 -11.11 1.07 4.53
C SER A 52 -9.77 1.01 3.80
N GLY A 53 -9.36 -0.18 3.33
CA GLY A 53 -8.11 -0.33 2.57
C GLY A 53 -8.07 0.54 1.31
N ILE A 54 -9.17 0.60 0.55
CA ILE A 54 -9.30 1.46 -0.64
C ILE A 54 -9.22 2.95 -0.26
N ALA A 55 -9.91 3.36 0.81
CA ALA A 55 -9.85 4.74 1.27
C ALA A 55 -8.41 5.13 1.67
N VAL A 56 -7.70 4.29 2.42
CA VAL A 56 -6.29 4.51 2.76
C VAL A 56 -5.42 4.57 1.50
N ALA A 57 -5.62 3.64 0.54
CA ALA A 57 -4.86 3.57 -0.70
C ALA A 57 -5.00 4.82 -1.58
N CYS A 58 -6.20 5.39 -1.63
CA CYS A 58 -6.50 6.54 -2.49
C CYS A 58 -6.21 7.89 -1.80
N VAL A 59 -6.54 8.01 -0.52
CA VAL A 59 -6.40 9.29 0.21
C VAL A 59 -4.95 9.56 0.60
N SER A 60 -4.20 8.54 1.03
CA SER A 60 -2.85 8.74 1.56
C SER A 60 -1.85 9.39 0.57
N PRO A 61 -1.80 9.06 -0.74
CA PRO A 61 -0.87 9.75 -1.65
C PRO A 61 -1.21 11.22 -1.85
N VAL A 62 -2.51 11.56 -1.85
CA VAL A 62 -2.98 12.94 -1.98
C VAL A 62 -2.56 13.75 -0.76
N VAL A 63 -2.86 13.25 0.44
CA VAL A 63 -2.52 13.97 1.70
C VAL A 63 -1.00 14.05 1.89
N ALA A 64 -0.25 12.98 1.59
CA ALA A 64 1.21 13.02 1.63
C ALA A 64 1.76 14.12 0.70
N ARG A 65 1.20 14.26 -0.51
CA ARG A 65 1.61 15.32 -1.43
C ARG A 65 1.26 16.71 -0.92
N LEU A 66 0.08 16.90 -0.34
CA LEU A 66 -0.32 18.18 0.26
C LEU A 66 0.62 18.61 1.39
N LEU A 67 1.15 17.64 2.13
CA LEU A 67 2.13 17.87 3.21
C LEU A 67 3.59 17.97 2.70
N GLY A 68 3.82 17.95 1.38
CA GLY A 68 5.16 18.07 0.80
C GLY A 68 6.02 16.79 0.85
N ILE A 69 5.45 15.65 1.29
CA ILE A 69 6.17 14.37 1.45
C ILE A 69 6.12 13.55 0.16
N GLY A 70 5.11 13.76 -0.67
CA GLY A 70 4.86 12.95 -1.86
C GLY A 70 5.62 13.42 -3.11
N PRO A 71 5.63 12.59 -4.17
CA PRO A 71 6.20 12.94 -5.46
C PRO A 71 5.35 13.97 -6.23
N LEU A 72 5.67 14.17 -7.52
CA LEU A 72 4.94 15.11 -8.40
C LEU A 72 3.44 14.81 -8.49
N TRP A 73 2.61 15.84 -8.59
CA TRP A 73 1.15 15.70 -8.69
C TRP A 73 0.69 14.77 -9.81
N ALA A 74 1.37 14.82 -10.97
CA ALA A 74 1.05 13.96 -12.11
C ALA A 74 1.18 12.47 -11.82
N LEU A 75 1.97 12.07 -10.80
CA LEU A 75 2.17 10.67 -10.41
C LEU A 75 1.09 10.17 -9.45
N ILE A 76 0.36 11.07 -8.77
CA ILE A 76 -0.59 10.73 -7.72
C ILE A 76 -1.70 9.77 -8.21
N PRO A 77 -2.38 9.99 -9.36
CA PRO A 77 -3.41 9.08 -9.84
C PRO A 77 -2.88 7.65 -10.06
N PHE A 78 -1.67 7.54 -10.59
CA PHE A 78 -1.05 6.24 -10.83
C PHE A 78 -0.64 5.56 -9.52
N MET A 79 -0.18 6.32 -8.53
CA MET A 79 0.10 5.79 -7.19
C MET A 79 -1.17 5.30 -6.50
N MET A 80 -2.28 6.04 -6.61
CA MET A 80 -3.59 5.59 -6.13
C MET A 80 -3.99 4.27 -6.79
N ALA A 81 -3.85 4.17 -8.11
CA ALA A 81 -4.15 2.95 -8.86
C ALA A 81 -3.27 1.77 -8.44
N GLY A 82 -1.96 1.99 -8.25
CA GLY A 82 -1.04 0.95 -7.79
C GLY A 82 -1.33 0.48 -6.35
N ASN A 83 -1.63 1.40 -5.44
CA ASN A 83 -2.04 1.09 -4.07
C ASN A 83 -3.40 0.36 -4.04
N PHE A 84 -4.34 0.80 -4.87
CA PHE A 84 -5.64 0.13 -5.04
C PHE A 84 -5.45 -1.30 -5.54
N ALA A 85 -4.62 -1.52 -6.56
CA ALA A 85 -4.32 -2.86 -7.08
C ALA A 85 -3.74 -3.77 -5.99
N LEU A 86 -2.79 -3.28 -5.19
CA LEU A 86 -2.21 -4.02 -4.06
C LEU A 86 -3.28 -4.44 -3.05
N VAL A 87 -4.10 -3.50 -2.61
CA VAL A 87 -5.15 -3.71 -1.60
C VAL A 87 -6.21 -4.68 -2.12
N MET A 88 -6.67 -4.50 -3.36
CA MET A 88 -7.73 -5.33 -3.94
C MET A 88 -7.27 -6.76 -4.23
N LEU A 89 -6.09 -6.93 -4.82
CA LEU A 89 -5.55 -8.27 -5.07
C LEU A 89 -5.31 -9.02 -3.76
N TRP A 90 -4.74 -8.36 -2.75
CA TRP A 90 -4.60 -8.95 -1.43
C TRP A 90 -5.95 -9.38 -0.86
N HIS A 91 -6.93 -8.49 -0.88
CA HIS A 91 -8.27 -8.77 -0.34
C HIS A 91 -8.98 -9.91 -1.08
N LEU A 92 -8.93 -9.92 -2.41
CA LEU A 92 -9.58 -10.94 -3.21
C LEU A 92 -8.94 -12.32 -3.02
N VAL A 93 -7.61 -12.40 -3.05
CA VAL A 93 -6.90 -13.67 -2.87
C VAL A 93 -7.10 -14.23 -1.46
N THR A 94 -7.09 -13.39 -0.43
CA THR A 94 -7.33 -13.85 0.95
C THR A 94 -8.77 -14.30 1.22
N LYS A 95 -9.72 -14.02 0.32
CA LYS A 95 -11.09 -14.59 0.37
C LYS A 95 -11.20 -16.00 -0.19
N ILE A 96 -10.19 -16.48 -0.90
CA ILE A 96 -10.21 -17.84 -1.45
C ILE A 96 -10.19 -18.83 -0.30
N LYS A 97 -11.23 -19.68 -0.26
CA LYS A 97 -11.33 -20.76 0.74
C LYS A 97 -10.29 -21.83 0.41
N SER A 98 -9.28 -21.97 1.25
CA SER A 98 -8.26 -23.01 1.14
C SER A 98 -8.01 -23.62 2.51
N ALA A 99 -7.65 -24.92 2.52
CA ALA A 99 -7.28 -25.61 3.75
C ALA A 99 -6.02 -25.04 4.43
N ASN A 100 -5.14 -24.39 3.65
CA ASN A 100 -3.89 -23.82 4.16
C ASN A 100 -3.86 -22.30 4.03
N VAL A 101 -4.05 -21.62 5.16
CA VAL A 101 -4.04 -20.14 5.25
C VAL A 101 -2.68 -19.54 4.87
N HIS A 102 -1.57 -20.25 5.10
CA HIS A 102 -0.24 -19.75 4.76
C HIS A 102 -0.04 -19.68 3.25
N ILE A 103 -0.50 -20.69 2.51
CA ILE A 103 -0.47 -20.71 1.04
C ILE A 103 -1.26 -19.52 0.48
N VAL A 104 -2.46 -19.29 1.01
CA VAL A 104 -3.30 -18.15 0.59
C VAL A 104 -2.62 -16.80 0.85
N ARG A 105 -1.98 -16.63 2.01
CA ARG A 105 -1.25 -15.39 2.34
C ARG A 105 -0.03 -15.17 1.44
N ILE A 106 0.72 -16.22 1.11
CA ILE A 106 1.85 -16.15 0.17
C ILE A 106 1.34 -15.82 -1.24
N ALA A 107 0.29 -16.45 -1.69
CA ALA A 107 -0.33 -16.16 -2.98
C ALA A 107 -0.85 -14.71 -3.04
N ALA A 108 -1.46 -14.21 -1.96
CA ALA A 108 -1.89 -12.81 -1.84
C ALA A 108 -0.71 -11.84 -1.91
N LEU A 109 0.40 -12.15 -1.23
CA LEU A 109 1.62 -11.36 -1.29
C LEU A 109 2.16 -11.26 -2.72
N LEU A 110 2.34 -12.40 -3.38
CA LEU A 110 2.91 -12.44 -4.72
C LEU A 110 2.01 -11.73 -5.74
N SER A 111 0.71 -12.00 -5.72
CA SER A 111 -0.24 -11.37 -6.64
C SER A 111 -0.37 -9.87 -6.41
N ALA A 112 -0.44 -9.41 -5.15
CA ALA A 112 -0.55 -8.01 -4.80
C ALA A 112 0.73 -7.22 -5.15
N ALA A 113 1.91 -7.79 -4.87
CA ALA A 113 3.18 -7.16 -5.23
C ALA A 113 3.35 -7.05 -6.75
N ALA A 114 3.05 -8.13 -7.49
CA ALA A 114 3.09 -8.13 -8.95
C ALA A 114 2.08 -7.14 -9.54
N GLY A 115 0.84 -7.13 -9.06
CA GLY A 115 -0.20 -6.22 -9.55
C GLY A 115 0.15 -4.75 -9.32
N LYS A 116 0.66 -4.41 -8.14
CA LYS A 116 1.15 -3.04 -7.87
C LYS A 116 2.31 -2.67 -8.79
N PHE A 117 3.31 -3.55 -8.92
CA PHE A 117 4.45 -3.32 -9.81
C PHE A 117 4.01 -3.08 -11.25
N ILE A 118 3.16 -3.95 -11.80
CA ILE A 118 2.66 -3.82 -13.17
C ILE A 118 1.93 -2.48 -13.35
N THR A 119 1.01 -2.15 -12.43
CA THR A 119 0.24 -0.90 -12.51
C THR A 119 1.15 0.33 -12.48
N LEU A 120 2.15 0.37 -11.59
CA LEU A 120 3.05 1.52 -11.48
C LEU A 120 4.07 1.58 -12.61
N TYR A 121 4.60 0.45 -13.03
CA TYR A 121 5.56 0.39 -14.14
C TYR A 121 4.91 0.88 -15.45
N PHE A 122 3.78 0.33 -15.83
CA PHE A 122 3.10 0.76 -17.06
C PHE A 122 2.50 2.16 -16.93
N GLY A 123 1.88 2.47 -15.78
CA GLY A 123 1.25 3.78 -15.57
C GLY A 123 2.26 4.92 -15.45
N ILE A 124 3.33 4.75 -14.68
CA ILE A 124 4.30 5.83 -14.44
C ILE A 124 5.45 5.76 -15.43
N VAL A 125 6.16 4.63 -15.50
CA VAL A 125 7.42 4.56 -16.26
C VAL A 125 7.15 4.57 -17.76
N ARG A 126 6.11 3.87 -18.23
CA ARG A 126 5.82 3.75 -19.66
C ARG A 126 4.85 4.79 -20.19
N LEU A 127 3.93 5.31 -19.36
CA LEU A 127 2.94 6.27 -19.81
C LEU A 127 3.20 7.69 -19.26
N CYS A 128 3.22 7.85 -17.93
CA CYS A 128 3.24 9.18 -17.32
C CYS A 128 4.55 9.94 -17.61
N VAL A 129 5.70 9.30 -17.41
CA VAL A 129 7.01 9.94 -17.61
C VAL A 129 7.23 10.37 -19.06
N PRO A 130 7.06 9.52 -20.09
CA PRO A 130 7.35 9.90 -21.47
C PRO A 130 6.26 10.79 -22.10
N VAL A 131 5.00 10.73 -21.64
CA VAL A 131 3.88 11.44 -22.30
C VAL A 131 3.52 12.73 -21.59
N PHE A 132 3.52 12.74 -20.24
CA PHE A 132 3.02 13.89 -19.48
C PHE A 132 4.10 14.68 -18.76
N LEU A 133 5.27 14.08 -18.51
CA LEU A 133 6.35 14.71 -17.78
C LEU A 133 7.54 14.92 -18.73
N ASN A 134 7.68 16.12 -19.27
CA ASN A 134 8.89 16.52 -20.03
C ASN A 134 10.07 16.71 -19.06
N LEU A 135 10.52 15.65 -18.40
CA LEU A 135 11.62 15.66 -17.44
C LEU A 135 12.96 15.56 -18.15
N PRO A 136 14.02 16.21 -17.63
CA PRO A 136 15.40 15.91 -18.00
C PRO A 136 15.70 14.41 -17.82
N GLU A 137 16.55 13.85 -18.67
CA GLU A 137 16.83 12.40 -18.71
C GLU A 137 17.22 11.83 -17.34
N SER A 138 18.05 12.56 -16.58
CA SER A 138 18.47 12.16 -15.23
C SER A 138 17.29 12.05 -14.24
N GLN A 139 16.33 12.99 -14.33
CA GLN A 139 15.15 12.96 -13.47
C GLN A 139 14.16 11.87 -13.91
N ALA A 140 13.97 11.68 -15.22
CA ALA A 140 13.17 10.59 -15.77
C ALA A 140 13.71 9.22 -15.33
N ALA A 141 15.03 9.02 -15.39
CA ALA A 141 15.69 7.81 -14.93
C ALA A 141 15.51 7.58 -13.42
N ALA A 142 15.62 8.64 -12.60
CA ALA A 142 15.40 8.55 -11.15
C ALA A 142 13.96 8.15 -10.83
N VAL A 143 12.96 8.76 -11.48
CA VAL A 143 11.55 8.38 -11.32
C VAL A 143 11.31 6.94 -11.77
N ALA A 144 11.86 6.55 -12.92
CA ALA A 144 11.75 5.17 -13.42
C ALA A 144 12.36 4.17 -12.44
N GLY A 145 13.51 4.47 -11.83
CA GLY A 145 14.13 3.64 -10.81
C GLY A 145 13.25 3.41 -9.59
N ILE A 146 12.58 4.46 -9.11
CA ILE A 146 11.67 4.38 -7.94
C ILE A 146 10.42 3.56 -8.25
N PHE A 147 9.85 3.70 -9.45
CA PHE A 147 8.56 3.10 -9.82
C PHE A 147 8.67 1.83 -10.67
N SER A 148 9.85 1.22 -10.77
CA SER A 148 10.09 -0.05 -11.44
C SER A 148 10.25 -1.21 -10.44
N VAL A 149 11.32 -1.97 -10.55
CA VAL A 149 11.62 -3.15 -9.71
C VAL A 149 11.64 -2.82 -8.21
N THR A 150 12.00 -1.60 -7.84
CA THR A 150 11.94 -1.11 -6.46
C THR A 150 10.55 -1.27 -5.84
N GLN A 151 9.47 -1.09 -6.63
CA GLN A 151 8.10 -1.28 -6.14
C GLN A 151 7.77 -2.74 -5.87
N LEU A 152 8.33 -3.66 -6.65
CA LEU A 152 8.19 -5.09 -6.39
C LEU A 152 8.85 -5.47 -5.07
N PHE A 153 10.07 -5.00 -4.82
CA PHE A 153 10.77 -5.25 -3.56
C PHE A 153 10.04 -4.66 -2.36
N THR A 154 9.63 -3.37 -2.43
CA THR A 154 8.93 -2.74 -1.31
C THR A 154 7.57 -3.39 -1.02
N ALA A 155 6.83 -3.80 -2.05
CA ALA A 155 5.57 -4.51 -1.87
C ALA A 155 5.78 -5.91 -1.29
N SER A 156 6.83 -6.62 -1.71
CA SER A 156 7.18 -7.93 -1.18
C SER A 156 7.62 -7.85 0.29
N ILE A 157 8.47 -6.89 0.65
CA ILE A 157 8.91 -6.69 2.04
C ILE A 157 7.71 -6.30 2.94
N GLY A 158 6.93 -5.29 2.52
CA GLY A 158 5.74 -4.87 3.28
C GLY A 158 4.70 -5.98 3.43
N GLY A 159 4.48 -6.77 2.37
CA GLY A 159 3.61 -7.94 2.39
C GLY A 159 4.14 -9.07 3.28
N ALA A 160 5.43 -9.35 3.26
CA ALA A 160 6.05 -10.33 4.15
C ALA A 160 5.88 -9.92 5.62
N LEU A 161 6.16 -8.66 5.96
CA LEU A 161 5.91 -8.13 7.30
C LEU A 161 4.44 -8.31 7.72
N ALA A 162 3.50 -8.05 6.82
CA ALA A 162 2.08 -8.25 7.09
C ALA A 162 1.74 -9.73 7.35
N VAL A 163 2.30 -10.66 6.58
CA VAL A 163 2.10 -12.11 6.80
C VAL A 163 2.54 -12.54 8.21
N PHE A 164 3.64 -11.98 8.72
CA PHE A 164 4.12 -12.26 10.08
C PHE A 164 3.28 -11.60 11.17
N VAL A 165 2.82 -10.38 10.96
CA VAL A 165 2.11 -9.59 11.98
C VAL A 165 0.63 -9.95 12.08
N LEU A 166 -0.04 -10.29 10.97
CA LEU A 166 -1.46 -10.60 10.93
C LEU A 166 -1.90 -11.69 11.92
N PRO A 167 -1.21 -12.84 12.08
CA PRO A 167 -1.62 -13.85 13.05
C PRO A 167 -1.60 -13.35 14.50
N VAL A 168 -0.64 -12.49 14.83
CA VAL A 168 -0.52 -11.88 16.16
C VAL A 168 -1.69 -10.95 16.41
N MET A 169 -2.03 -10.11 15.44
CA MET A 169 -3.16 -9.18 15.53
C MET A 169 -4.50 -9.93 15.66
N GLU A 170 -4.70 -10.99 14.89
CA GLU A 170 -5.90 -11.84 14.97
C GLU A 170 -6.05 -12.48 16.36
N LYS A 171 -4.95 -12.95 16.96
CA LYS A 171 -4.94 -13.53 18.31
C LYS A 171 -5.30 -12.49 19.38
N VAL A 172 -4.68 -11.32 19.33
CA VAL A 172 -4.93 -10.21 20.26
C VAL A 172 -6.38 -9.74 20.16
N SER A 173 -6.91 -9.59 18.95
CA SER A 173 -8.30 -9.18 18.72
C SER A 173 -9.29 -10.18 19.33
N LYS A 174 -9.08 -11.48 19.15
CA LYS A 174 -9.95 -12.52 19.76
C LYS A 174 -9.94 -12.46 21.28
N THR A 175 -8.78 -12.26 21.90
CA THR A 175 -8.64 -12.20 23.36
C THR A 175 -9.28 -10.95 23.97
N ALA A 176 -9.27 -9.83 23.25
CA ALA A 176 -9.85 -8.55 23.71
C ALA A 176 -11.38 -8.57 23.73
N PHE A 177 -12.04 -9.41 22.93
CA PHE A 177 -13.50 -9.49 22.83
C PHE A 177 -14.10 -10.67 23.60
N THR A 178 -13.29 -11.48 24.27
CA THR A 178 -13.73 -12.63 25.08
C THR A 178 -13.77 -12.30 26.59
N LYS A 179 -13.48 -11.08 26.99
CA LYS A 179 -13.68 -10.50 28.32
C LYS A 179 -14.85 -9.51 28.30
#